data_ed4af8c0cde0c40dc8c82de97c7dedc2
#
_entry.id   ed4af8c0cde0c40dc8c82de97c7dedc2
#
_cell.length_a   1.000
_cell.length_b   1.000
_cell.length_c   1.000
_cell.angle_alpha   90.00
_cell.angle_beta   90.00
_cell.angle_gamma   90.00
#
_symmetry.space_group_name_H-M   'P 1'
#
loop_
_entity.id
_entity.type
_entity.pdbx_description
1 polymer ?
#
loop_
_entity_poly.entity_id
_entity_poly.type
_entity_poly.pdbx_seq_one_letter_code
_entity_poly.pdbx_strand_id
1 'polypeptide(L)'
;MKAILKTLGTIVGVPTLFAIIYYGFMASDMYVSEAKVAVRSAKSGLSTNGLTALLSSPVLSSGGQDSMVVMDYVSSLDIVDKLNERADFLRHYSSESIDYVSRLKSDATRQEILRYYLKRVNVQRDTMSDVLTVKVRAFTPEM
;
A
#
# COMPACT_ATOMS: atom_id res chain seq x y z
N MET A 1 17.23 34.05 -33.22
CA MET A 1 17.71 33.66 -31.90
C MET A 1 16.79 34.11 -30.76
N LYS A 2 16.43 35.39 -30.63
CA LYS A 2 15.53 35.91 -29.58
C LYS A 2 14.10 35.33 -29.61
N ALA A 3 13.53 35.04 -30.77
CA ALA A 3 12.20 34.43 -30.90
C ALA A 3 12.18 32.98 -30.39
N ILE A 4 13.20 32.19 -30.74
CA ILE A 4 13.31 30.79 -30.27
C ILE A 4 13.45 30.73 -28.75
N LEU A 5 14.23 31.65 -28.18
CA LEU A 5 14.43 31.73 -26.73
C LEU A 5 13.13 32.11 -26.00
N LYS A 6 12.33 33.01 -26.58
CA LYS A 6 11.01 33.38 -26.04
C LYS A 6 10.03 32.19 -26.12
N THR A 7 9.96 31.52 -27.25
CA THR A 7 9.07 30.36 -27.44
C THR A 7 9.45 29.21 -26.49
N LEU A 8 10.75 28.94 -26.36
CA LEU A 8 11.24 27.92 -25.43
C LEU A 8 10.92 28.30 -23.96
N GLY A 9 11.11 29.55 -23.59
CA GLY A 9 10.77 30.07 -22.26
C GLY A 9 9.28 29.94 -21.95
N THR A 10 8.39 30.17 -22.93
CA THR A 10 6.96 30.00 -22.74
C THR A 10 6.56 28.53 -22.63
N ILE A 11 7.10 27.66 -23.48
CA ILE A 11 6.78 26.22 -23.46
C ILE A 11 7.21 25.56 -22.14
N VAL A 12 8.33 25.98 -21.57
CA VAL A 12 8.80 25.45 -20.30
C VAL A 12 8.21 26.21 -19.11
N GLY A 13 8.14 27.55 -19.18
CA GLY A 13 7.71 28.40 -18.08
C GLY A 13 6.24 28.21 -17.70
N VAL A 14 5.34 28.06 -18.68
CA VAL A 14 3.91 27.88 -18.42
C VAL A 14 3.61 26.61 -17.63
N PRO A 15 4.03 25.39 -18.08
CA PRO A 15 3.76 24.18 -17.30
C PRO A 15 4.48 24.17 -15.95
N THR A 16 5.67 24.76 -15.87
CA THR A 16 6.39 24.88 -14.59
C THR A 16 5.62 25.76 -13.60
N LEU A 17 5.08 26.88 -14.04
CA LEU A 17 4.27 27.78 -13.21
C LEU A 17 3.00 27.05 -12.71
N PHE A 18 2.31 26.31 -13.60
CA PHE A 18 1.16 25.50 -13.22
C PHE A 18 1.53 24.42 -12.18
N ALA A 19 2.66 23.75 -12.36
CA ALA A 19 3.13 22.78 -11.39
C ALA A 19 3.41 23.40 -10.02
N ILE A 20 4.07 24.56 -9.97
CA ILE A 20 4.35 25.27 -8.71
C ILE A 20 3.06 25.65 -8.00
N ILE A 21 2.08 26.20 -8.73
CA ILE A 21 0.78 26.56 -8.15
C ILE A 21 0.04 25.32 -7.63
N TYR A 22 0.01 24.24 -8.42
CA TYR A 22 -0.65 22.99 -8.01
C TYR A 22 -0.01 22.39 -6.75
N TYR A 23 1.30 22.17 -6.77
CA TYR A 23 2.02 21.55 -5.65
C TYR A 23 2.14 22.46 -4.42
N GLY A 24 2.13 23.78 -4.60
CA GLY A 24 2.23 24.74 -3.50
C GLY A 24 0.92 25.03 -2.79
N PHE A 25 -0.23 24.88 -3.48
CA PHE A 25 -1.53 25.30 -2.93
C PHE A 25 -2.62 24.24 -2.98
N MET A 26 -2.53 23.25 -3.87
CA MET A 26 -3.63 22.29 -4.08
C MET A 26 -3.27 20.85 -3.68
N ALA A 27 -2.01 20.48 -3.72
CA ALA A 27 -1.62 19.10 -3.41
C ALA A 27 -1.81 18.80 -1.92
N SER A 28 -2.48 17.68 -1.62
CA SER A 28 -2.68 17.24 -0.24
C SER A 28 -1.42 16.56 0.29
N ASP A 29 -1.11 16.82 1.56
CA ASP A 29 -0.02 16.15 2.26
C ASP A 29 -0.24 14.64 2.33
N MET A 30 0.84 13.88 2.25
CA MET A 30 0.78 12.43 2.29
C MET A 30 1.73 11.89 3.35
N TYR A 31 1.19 11.11 4.26
CA TYR A 31 1.90 10.47 5.35
C TYR A 31 2.18 9.01 5.00
N VAL A 32 3.34 8.51 5.35
CA VAL A 32 3.72 7.12 5.14
C VAL A 32 3.90 6.44 6.49
N SER A 33 3.11 5.41 6.72
CA SER A 33 3.26 4.52 7.88
C SER A 33 3.86 3.19 7.43
N GLU A 34 4.76 2.65 8.23
CA GLU A 34 5.42 1.37 7.99
C GLU A 34 5.21 0.44 9.19
N ALA A 35 4.69 -0.75 8.92
CA ALA A 35 4.56 -1.81 9.92
C ALA A 35 5.32 -3.05 9.48
N LYS A 36 6.01 -3.70 10.41
CA LYS A 36 6.73 -4.96 10.18
C LYS A 36 6.03 -6.08 10.93
N VAL A 37 5.68 -7.14 10.21
CA VAL A 37 4.96 -8.29 10.75
C VAL A 37 5.74 -9.56 10.43
N ALA A 38 6.08 -10.33 11.47
CA ALA A 38 6.63 -11.67 11.30
C ALA A 38 5.47 -12.68 11.37
N VAL A 39 5.26 -13.40 10.27
CA VAL A 39 4.27 -14.47 10.20
C VAL A 39 4.90 -15.74 10.74
N ARG A 40 4.30 -16.29 11.81
CA ARG A 40 4.74 -17.57 12.37
C ARG A 40 3.57 -18.53 12.37
N SER A 41 3.73 -19.68 11.72
CA SER A 41 2.77 -20.76 11.82
C SER A 41 2.78 -21.34 13.22
N ALA A 42 1.64 -21.26 13.89
CA ALA A 42 1.42 -22.00 15.12
C ALA A 42 1.17 -23.48 14.75
N LYS A 43 2.23 -24.24 14.48
CA LYS A 43 2.10 -25.69 14.45
C LYS A 43 1.94 -26.19 15.89
N SER A 44 0.72 -26.35 16.33
CA SER A 44 0.35 -27.18 17.45
C SER A 44 0.52 -28.67 17.03
N GLY A 45 1.75 -29.11 16.97
CA GLY A 45 2.08 -30.52 16.80
C GLY A 45 2.38 -31.12 18.15
N LEU A 46 1.37 -31.61 18.86
CA LEU A 46 1.58 -32.65 19.85
C LEU A 46 1.98 -33.92 19.08
N SER A 47 3.25 -34.05 18.75
CA SER A 47 3.82 -35.28 18.19
C SER A 47 4.36 -36.11 19.34
N THR A 48 3.65 -37.15 19.68
CA THR A 48 3.97 -38.08 20.78
C THR A 48 5.17 -38.98 20.48
N ASN A 49 5.78 -38.89 19.30
CA ASN A 49 6.92 -39.75 18.91
C ASN A 49 8.12 -38.89 18.53
N GLY A 50 9.17 -38.93 19.34
CA GLY A 50 10.38 -38.13 19.18
C GLY A 50 11.11 -38.24 17.83
N LEU A 51 10.96 -39.32 17.09
CA LEU A 51 11.56 -39.51 15.79
C LEU A 51 10.83 -38.77 14.68
N THR A 52 9.50 -38.74 14.73
CA THR A 52 8.69 -37.93 13.79
C THR A 52 8.84 -36.43 14.05
N ALA A 53 9.14 -36.03 15.29
CA ALA A 53 9.43 -34.62 15.63
C ALA A 53 10.74 -34.15 14.98
N LEU A 54 11.75 -35.00 14.84
CA LEU A 54 13.01 -34.67 14.18
C LEU A 54 12.88 -34.62 12.65
N LEU A 55 12.04 -35.47 12.06
CA LEU A 55 11.77 -35.49 10.62
C LEU A 55 10.74 -34.43 10.20
N SER A 56 9.89 -34.01 11.14
CA SER A 56 8.92 -32.91 10.98
C SER A 56 9.50 -31.56 11.40
N SER A 57 10.82 -31.49 11.53
CA SER A 57 11.53 -30.29 11.93
C SER A 57 11.07 -29.12 11.07
N PRO A 58 10.48 -28.05 11.65
CA PRO A 58 9.93 -26.91 10.90
C PRO A 58 11.00 -26.04 10.24
N VAL A 59 12.25 -26.49 10.26
CA VAL A 59 13.41 -25.78 9.68
C VAL A 59 13.33 -25.73 8.14
N LEU A 60 12.53 -26.57 7.51
CA LEU A 60 12.59 -26.72 6.06
C LEU A 60 11.38 -26.23 5.25
N SER A 61 10.25 -25.81 5.81
CA SER A 61 9.15 -25.72 4.84
C SER A 61 7.95 -24.80 5.05
N SER A 62 7.75 -24.01 6.08
CA SER A 62 6.44 -23.34 6.12
C SER A 62 6.41 -21.82 6.31
N GLY A 63 7.46 -21.20 6.78
CA GLY A 63 7.44 -19.76 7.01
C GLY A 63 7.18 -18.97 5.72
N GLY A 64 7.86 -19.33 4.65
CA GLY A 64 7.76 -18.59 3.39
C GLY A 64 6.41 -18.74 2.67
N GLN A 65 5.74 -19.88 2.82
CA GLN A 65 4.40 -20.08 2.21
C GLN A 65 3.32 -19.29 2.94
N ASP A 66 3.35 -19.28 4.27
CA ASP A 66 2.37 -18.55 5.07
C ASP A 66 2.48 -17.04 4.85
N SER A 67 3.70 -16.53 4.75
CA SER A 67 3.95 -15.12 4.43
C SER A 67 3.44 -14.74 3.03
N MET A 68 3.54 -15.64 2.04
CA MET A 68 2.97 -15.43 0.70
C MET A 68 1.44 -15.37 0.73
N VAL A 69 0.79 -16.27 1.47
CA VAL A 69 -0.67 -16.28 1.62
C VAL A 69 -1.15 -14.95 2.26
N VAL A 70 -0.45 -14.47 3.28
CA VAL A 70 -0.77 -13.18 3.90
C VAL A 70 -0.57 -12.03 2.91
N MET A 71 0.49 -12.06 2.12
CA MET A 71 0.76 -11.03 1.11
C MET A 71 -0.32 -11.01 0.03
N ASP A 72 -0.77 -12.17 -0.46
CA ASP A 72 -1.88 -12.30 -1.41
C ASP A 72 -3.18 -11.80 -0.80
N TYR A 73 -3.46 -12.16 0.45
CA TYR A 73 -4.64 -11.68 1.16
C TYR A 73 -4.65 -10.15 1.31
N VAL A 74 -3.53 -9.54 1.69
CA VAL A 74 -3.41 -8.07 1.81
C VAL A 74 -3.56 -7.39 0.45
N SER A 75 -3.32 -8.09 -0.65
CA SER A 75 -3.48 -7.58 -2.01
C SER A 75 -4.86 -7.88 -2.61
N SER A 76 -5.78 -8.50 -1.86
CA SER A 76 -7.09 -8.93 -2.33
C SER A 76 -8.18 -7.87 -2.14
N LEU A 77 -9.34 -8.08 -2.77
CA LEU A 77 -10.54 -7.27 -2.53
C LEU A 77 -11.12 -7.46 -1.12
N ASP A 78 -10.97 -8.64 -0.55
CA ASP A 78 -11.53 -8.96 0.76
C ASP A 78 -10.95 -8.08 1.88
N ILE A 79 -9.66 -7.73 1.79
CA ILE A 79 -9.06 -6.80 2.75
C ILE A 79 -9.62 -5.40 2.60
N VAL A 80 -9.92 -4.96 1.36
CA VAL A 80 -10.51 -3.64 1.10
C VAL A 80 -11.90 -3.54 1.70
N ASP A 81 -12.73 -4.58 1.54
CA ASP A 81 -14.06 -4.65 2.13
C ASP A 81 -13.97 -4.59 3.68
N LYS A 82 -13.06 -5.35 4.28
CA LYS A 82 -12.82 -5.30 5.73
C LYS A 82 -12.28 -3.97 6.24
N LEU A 83 -11.41 -3.32 5.47
CA LEU A 83 -10.92 -1.99 5.82
C LEU A 83 -12.05 -0.96 5.74
N ASN A 84 -12.95 -1.10 4.78
CA ASN A 84 -14.10 -0.22 4.70
C ASN A 84 -15.05 -0.40 5.88
N GLU A 85 -15.29 -1.65 6.33
CA GLU A 85 -16.12 -1.95 7.50
C GLU A 85 -15.52 -1.43 8.82
N ARG A 86 -14.19 -1.48 8.97
CA ARG A 86 -13.50 -1.16 10.23
C ARG A 86 -12.98 0.27 10.33
N ALA A 87 -12.61 0.87 9.22
CA ALA A 87 -11.90 2.13 9.16
C ALA A 87 -12.51 3.13 8.16
N ASP A 88 -13.72 2.87 7.66
CA ASP A 88 -14.39 3.75 6.67
C ASP A 88 -13.47 4.14 5.50
N PHE A 89 -12.72 3.16 4.97
CA PHE A 89 -11.71 3.36 3.94
C PHE A 89 -12.22 4.21 2.77
N LEU A 90 -13.38 3.86 2.22
CA LEU A 90 -13.95 4.59 1.08
C LEU A 90 -14.26 6.03 1.44
N ARG A 91 -14.87 6.28 2.59
CA ARG A 91 -15.22 7.62 3.07
C ARG A 91 -13.97 8.48 3.27
N HIS A 92 -12.91 7.90 3.86
CA HIS A 92 -11.67 8.63 4.08
C HIS A 92 -11.05 9.09 2.77
N TYR A 93 -10.86 8.17 1.81
CA TYR A 93 -10.18 8.48 0.56
C TYR A 93 -11.06 9.17 -0.50
N SER A 94 -12.38 9.25 -0.30
CA SER A 94 -13.30 10.05 -1.11
C SER A 94 -13.60 11.42 -0.52
N SER A 95 -13.00 11.78 0.62
CA SER A 95 -13.22 13.06 1.30
C SER A 95 -12.86 14.25 0.42
N GLU A 96 -13.63 15.32 0.55
CA GLU A 96 -13.38 16.61 -0.14
C GLU A 96 -12.12 17.33 0.37
N SER A 97 -11.60 16.93 1.52
CA SER A 97 -10.33 17.44 2.06
C SER A 97 -9.11 17.00 1.25
N ILE A 98 -9.27 15.96 0.42
CA ILE A 98 -8.21 15.45 -0.44
C ILE A 98 -8.31 16.12 -1.82
N ASP A 99 -7.18 16.46 -2.40
CA ASP A 99 -7.12 17.06 -3.73
C ASP A 99 -7.81 16.20 -4.80
N TYR A 100 -8.39 16.85 -5.80
CA TYR A 100 -9.21 16.18 -6.83
C TYR A 100 -8.46 15.09 -7.61
N VAL A 101 -7.16 15.21 -7.77
CA VAL A 101 -6.34 14.27 -8.54
C VAL A 101 -6.01 13.03 -7.73
N SER A 102 -5.81 13.19 -6.41
CA SER A 102 -5.42 12.11 -5.51
C SER A 102 -6.61 11.41 -4.85
N ARG A 103 -7.79 12.03 -4.89
CA ARG A 103 -9.02 11.52 -4.29
C ARG A 103 -9.58 10.32 -5.02
N LEU A 104 -10.13 9.36 -4.28
CA LEU A 104 -10.94 8.28 -4.83
C LEU A 104 -12.30 8.81 -5.25
N LYS A 105 -12.76 8.46 -6.46
CA LYS A 105 -14.10 8.85 -6.93
C LYS A 105 -15.16 8.13 -6.10
N SER A 106 -16.25 8.84 -5.78
CA SER A 106 -17.35 8.29 -4.99
C SER A 106 -18.16 7.20 -5.73
N ASP A 107 -18.11 7.22 -7.06
CA ASP A 107 -18.75 6.25 -7.96
C ASP A 107 -17.78 5.18 -8.48
N ALA A 108 -16.61 5.03 -7.84
CA ALA A 108 -15.58 4.09 -8.27
C ALA A 108 -16.09 2.64 -8.20
N THR A 109 -15.81 1.89 -9.25
CA THR A 109 -16.08 0.45 -9.29
C THR A 109 -15.17 -0.32 -8.33
N ARG A 110 -15.56 -1.53 -7.93
CA ARG A 110 -14.74 -2.39 -7.03
C ARG A 110 -13.31 -2.59 -7.54
N GLN A 111 -13.13 -2.71 -8.84
CA GLN A 111 -11.80 -2.86 -9.44
C GLN A 111 -10.97 -1.58 -9.39
N GLU A 112 -11.60 -0.42 -9.53
CA GLU A 112 -10.93 0.88 -9.38
C GLU A 112 -10.53 1.13 -7.92
N ILE A 113 -11.38 0.74 -6.97
CA ILE A 113 -11.08 0.79 -5.54
C ILE A 113 -9.87 -0.08 -5.21
N LEU A 114 -9.84 -1.34 -5.69
CA LEU A 114 -8.68 -2.22 -5.50
C LEU A 114 -7.41 -1.63 -6.11
N ARG A 115 -7.50 -1.11 -7.34
CA ARG A 115 -6.35 -0.48 -8.01
C ARG A 115 -5.86 0.75 -7.25
N TYR A 116 -6.77 1.53 -6.70
CA TYR A 116 -6.46 2.68 -5.86
C TYR A 116 -5.77 2.25 -4.56
N TYR A 117 -6.31 1.23 -3.90
CA TYR A 117 -5.74 0.64 -2.69
C TYR A 117 -4.31 0.14 -2.93
N LEU A 118 -4.07 -0.64 -3.98
CA LEU A 118 -2.74 -1.18 -4.32
C LEU A 118 -1.70 -0.09 -4.66
N LYS A 119 -2.13 1.11 -5.04
CA LYS A 119 -1.23 2.27 -5.17
C LYS A 119 -0.83 2.88 -3.82
N ARG A 120 -1.64 2.68 -2.78
CA ARG A 120 -1.44 3.25 -1.44
C ARG A 120 -0.80 2.27 -0.47
N VAL A 121 -1.03 1.00 -0.66
CA VAL A 121 -0.50 -0.06 0.19
C VAL A 121 0.51 -0.88 -0.59
N ASN A 122 1.71 -0.98 -0.03
CA ASN A 122 2.79 -1.78 -0.58
C ASN A 122 3.21 -2.81 0.46
N VAL A 123 3.23 -4.08 0.07
CA VAL A 123 3.67 -5.18 0.91
C VAL A 123 4.93 -5.78 0.32
N GLN A 124 5.97 -5.86 1.11
CA GLN A 124 7.25 -6.46 0.73
C GLN A 124 7.63 -7.53 1.73
N ARG A 125 8.11 -8.65 1.25
CA ARG A 125 8.67 -9.72 2.07
C ARG A 125 10.19 -9.68 1.98
N ASP A 126 10.85 -9.67 3.12
CA ASP A 126 12.27 -9.95 3.19
C ASP A 126 12.47 -11.47 3.12
N THR A 127 13.14 -11.93 2.08
CA THR A 127 13.37 -13.36 1.83
C THR A 127 14.34 -14.00 2.81
N MET A 128 15.16 -13.21 3.52
CA MET A 128 16.12 -13.72 4.49
C MET A 128 15.50 -13.86 5.89
N SER A 129 14.72 -12.88 6.32
CA SER A 129 14.12 -12.86 7.66
C SER A 129 12.66 -13.31 7.68
N ASP A 130 12.02 -13.47 6.51
CA ASP A 130 10.60 -13.78 6.31
C ASP A 130 9.65 -12.76 6.97
N VAL A 131 10.14 -11.55 7.19
CA VAL A 131 9.38 -10.43 7.74
C VAL A 131 8.63 -9.73 6.61
N LEU A 132 7.34 -9.52 6.79
CA LEU A 132 6.51 -8.69 5.92
C LEU A 132 6.59 -7.24 6.37
N THR A 133 6.96 -6.37 5.45
CA THR A 133 6.92 -4.92 5.63
C THR A 133 5.72 -4.37 4.87
N VAL A 134 4.77 -3.82 5.58
CA VAL A 134 3.57 -3.17 5.02
C VAL A 134 3.76 -1.67 5.11
N LYS A 135 3.76 -0.99 3.96
CA LYS A 135 3.82 0.47 3.86
C LYS A 135 2.48 1.00 3.40
N VAL A 136 1.90 1.89 4.17
CA VAL A 136 0.61 2.52 3.86
C VAL A 136 0.80 4.01 3.69
N ARG A 137 0.17 4.56 2.65
CA ARG A 137 0.13 5.99 2.38
C ARG A 137 -1.25 6.52 2.66
N ALA A 138 -1.38 7.42 3.62
CA ALA A 138 -2.63 8.06 4.01
C ALA A 138 -2.52 9.59 3.93
N PHE A 139 -3.67 10.28 3.89
CA PHE A 139 -3.72 11.74 3.88
C PHE A 139 -3.86 12.34 5.28
N THR A 140 -4.04 11.49 6.29
CA THR A 140 -4.07 11.89 7.70
C THR A 140 -3.12 11.02 8.51
N PRO A 141 -2.45 11.56 9.54
CA PRO A 141 -1.52 10.80 10.39
C PRO A 141 -2.22 9.82 11.34
N GLU A 142 -3.53 9.94 11.52
CA GLU A 142 -4.33 9.18 12.51
C GLU A 142 -4.95 7.89 11.92
N MET A 143 -4.61 7.52 10.70
CA MET A 143 -5.17 6.35 10.02
C MET A 143 -4.24 5.14 10.02
#